data_a3c22491dfbff3f1b43bf9ef3e58598b
#
_entry.id   a3c22491dfbff3f1b43bf9ef3e58598b
#
_cell.length_a   1.000
_cell.length_b   1.000
_cell.length_c   1.000
_cell.angle_alpha   90.00
_cell.angle_beta   90.00
_cell.angle_gamma   90.00
#
_symmetry.space_group_name_H-M   'P 1'
#
loop_
_entity.id
_entity.type
_entity.pdbx_description
1 polymer ?
#
loop_
_entity_poly.entity_id
_entity_poly.type
_entity_poly.pdbx_seq_one_letter_code
_entity_poly.pdbx_strand_id
1 'polypeptide(L)'
;MIIKSLELKNYRNYDELSMNFASGTNLLYGDNAQGKTNILESIYLSATTKSHRGNKDRELIKFEENEAHIRIHFEKQGIDHQLDMHLKKNKAKGVAIDKIPIRRSSDLLGQIPVILFSPEDLKIVKSSPSERRKFLDIELSQMERLYLYQLTNYNKILIQRNNLLKQIRFQ
;
A
#
# COMPACT_ATOMS: atom_id res chain seq x y z
N MET A 1 -1.52 17.77 1.10
CA MET A 1 -0.43 16.85 0.74
C MET A 1 -0.39 16.71 -0.77
N ILE A 2 0.79 16.72 -1.37
CA ILE A 2 1.01 16.64 -2.82
C ILE A 2 2.16 15.68 -3.09
N ILE A 3 1.96 14.71 -3.98
CA ILE A 3 3.07 13.88 -4.48
C ILE A 3 3.78 14.70 -5.56
N LYS A 4 5.09 14.91 -5.40
CA LYS A 4 5.93 15.69 -6.32
C LYS A 4 6.59 14.83 -7.39
N SER A 5 7.12 13.67 -7.01
CA SER A 5 7.74 12.74 -7.95
C SER A 5 7.61 11.29 -7.52
N LEU A 6 7.75 10.41 -8.50
CA LEU A 6 7.81 8.96 -8.33
C LEU A 6 9.01 8.42 -9.12
N GLU A 7 9.82 7.61 -8.46
CA GLU A 7 10.88 6.83 -9.09
C GLU A 7 10.63 5.35 -8.84
N LEU A 8 10.72 4.55 -9.89
CA LEU A 8 10.59 3.10 -9.84
C LEU A 8 11.86 2.47 -10.40
N LYS A 9 12.33 1.40 -9.79
CA LYS A 9 13.41 0.56 -10.32
C LYS A 9 13.04 -0.91 -10.18
N ASN A 10 13.16 -1.67 -11.28
CA ASN A 10 12.83 -3.10 -11.37
C ASN A 10 11.41 -3.43 -10.84
N TYR A 11 10.45 -2.54 -11.09
CA TYR A 11 9.09 -2.67 -10.59
C TYR A 11 8.13 -3.04 -11.73
N ARG A 12 7.47 -4.19 -11.64
CA ARG A 12 6.53 -4.70 -12.64
C ARG A 12 7.20 -4.79 -14.02
N ASN A 13 6.78 -3.96 -14.97
CA ASN A 13 7.32 -3.87 -16.32
C ASN A 13 8.39 -2.78 -16.50
N TYR A 14 8.68 -2.02 -15.43
CA TYR A 14 9.66 -0.94 -15.49
C TYR A 14 11.04 -1.41 -15.05
N ASP A 15 12.05 -1.14 -15.87
CA ASP A 15 13.46 -1.18 -15.46
C ASP A 15 13.74 0.03 -14.58
N GLU A 16 13.51 1.20 -15.15
CA GLU A 16 13.58 2.48 -14.48
C GLU A 16 12.45 3.38 -14.99
N LEU A 17 11.84 4.11 -14.08
CA LEU A 17 10.89 5.17 -14.36
C LEU A 17 11.17 6.32 -13.41
N SER A 18 11.24 7.54 -13.94
CA SER A 18 11.24 8.77 -13.14
C SER A 18 10.21 9.70 -13.73
N MET A 19 9.29 10.19 -12.90
CA MET A 19 8.26 11.14 -13.33
C MET A 19 7.95 12.14 -12.22
N ASN A 20 7.62 13.35 -12.67
CA ASN A 20 7.16 14.44 -11.81
C ASN A 20 5.64 14.64 -11.98
N PHE A 21 4.99 15.05 -10.91
CA PHE A 21 3.56 15.34 -10.89
C PHE A 21 3.31 16.85 -10.71
N ALA A 22 2.30 17.35 -11.41
CA ALA A 22 1.76 18.68 -11.14
C ALA A 22 0.94 18.66 -9.84
N SER A 23 0.75 19.81 -9.22
CA SER A 23 -0.03 19.96 -7.99
C SER A 23 -1.53 19.73 -8.16
N GLY A 24 -2.02 19.67 -9.40
CA GLY A 24 -3.43 19.45 -9.74
C GLY A 24 -3.67 18.05 -10.30
N THR A 25 -4.53 17.98 -11.31
CA THR A 25 -4.86 16.75 -12.01
C THR A 25 -3.72 16.30 -12.91
N ASN A 26 -3.31 15.04 -12.78
CA ASN A 26 -2.34 14.40 -13.65
C ASN A 26 -3.03 13.31 -14.47
N LEU A 27 -2.92 13.37 -15.79
CA LEU A 27 -3.51 12.40 -16.70
C LEU A 27 -2.44 11.44 -17.25
N LEU A 28 -2.59 10.16 -16.93
CA LEU A 28 -1.77 9.10 -17.50
C LEU A 28 -2.49 8.47 -18.69
N TYR A 29 -1.99 8.70 -19.90
CA TYR A 29 -2.58 8.16 -21.13
C TYR A 29 -1.56 7.36 -21.94
N GLY A 30 -2.03 6.58 -22.89
CA GLY A 30 -1.22 5.69 -23.74
C GLY A 30 -1.91 4.34 -23.94
N ASP A 31 -1.27 3.44 -24.67
CA ASP A 31 -1.80 2.12 -25.01
C ASP A 31 -1.97 1.20 -23.78
N ASN A 32 -2.77 0.17 -23.96
CA ASN A 32 -2.95 -0.85 -22.92
C ASN A 32 -1.64 -1.61 -22.68
N ALA A 33 -1.48 -2.13 -21.47
CA ALA A 33 -0.30 -2.86 -21.01
C ALA A 33 1.00 -2.04 -20.87
N GLN A 34 1.00 -0.72 -21.11
CA GLN A 34 2.18 0.14 -20.92
C GLN A 34 2.55 0.42 -19.47
N GLY A 35 1.76 -0.07 -18.51
CA GLY A 35 2.10 0.06 -17.09
C GLY A 35 1.41 1.21 -16.33
N LYS A 36 0.51 1.98 -16.95
CA LYS A 36 -0.21 3.09 -16.28
C LYS A 36 -0.78 2.70 -14.91
N THR A 37 -1.43 1.55 -14.83
CA THR A 37 -1.98 1.03 -13.57
C THR A 37 -0.89 0.60 -12.60
N ASN A 38 0.29 0.21 -13.07
CA ASN A 38 1.42 -0.15 -12.20
C ASN A 38 2.00 1.09 -11.50
N ILE A 39 1.91 2.27 -12.13
CA ILE A 39 2.24 3.56 -11.49
C ILE A 39 1.30 3.83 -10.31
N LEU A 40 -0.02 3.73 -10.53
CA LEU A 40 -1.02 3.90 -9.47
C LEU A 40 -0.85 2.84 -8.37
N GLU A 41 -0.59 1.58 -8.75
CA GLU A 41 -0.32 0.50 -7.81
C GLU A 41 0.90 0.79 -6.92
N SER A 42 1.98 1.36 -7.48
CA SER A 42 3.18 1.69 -6.71
C SER A 42 2.92 2.78 -5.67
N ILE A 43 2.14 3.80 -6.01
CA ILE A 43 1.73 4.86 -5.07
C ILE A 43 0.85 4.28 -3.97
N TYR A 44 -0.17 3.49 -4.33
CA TYR A 44 -1.06 2.86 -3.36
C TYR A 44 -0.32 1.89 -2.43
N LEU A 45 0.58 1.06 -2.97
CA LEU A 45 1.44 0.16 -2.20
C LEU A 45 2.30 0.92 -1.19
N SER A 46 2.88 2.04 -1.61
CA SER A 46 3.73 2.88 -0.75
C SER A 46 2.95 3.55 0.38
N ALA A 47 1.67 3.82 0.17
CA ALA A 47 0.79 4.42 1.18
C ALA A 47 0.20 3.40 2.16
N THR A 48 -0.16 2.20 1.65
CA THR A 48 -0.95 1.21 2.41
C THR A 48 -0.19 -0.07 2.76
N THR A 49 1.03 -0.23 2.26
CA THR A 49 1.85 -1.45 2.35
C THR A 49 1.32 -2.68 1.61
N LYS A 50 0.22 -2.57 0.89
CA LYS A 50 -0.41 -3.69 0.17
C LYS A 50 -0.79 -3.29 -1.24
N SER A 51 -0.62 -4.20 -2.20
CA SER A 51 -1.17 -4.00 -3.53
C SER A 51 -2.70 -4.07 -3.48
N HIS A 52 -3.38 -3.14 -4.14
CA HIS A 52 -4.84 -3.16 -4.28
C HIS A 52 -5.33 -4.37 -5.09
N ARG A 53 -4.49 -4.95 -5.93
CA ARG A 53 -4.77 -6.17 -6.70
C ARG A 53 -4.57 -7.46 -5.90
N GLY A 54 -4.15 -7.37 -4.63
CA GLY A 54 -3.91 -8.53 -3.77
C GLY A 54 -2.63 -9.31 -4.08
N ASN A 55 -1.75 -8.75 -4.91
CA ASN A 55 -0.48 -9.39 -5.28
C ASN A 55 0.48 -9.48 -4.09
N LYS A 56 1.28 -10.55 -4.07
CA LYS A 56 2.39 -10.68 -3.12
C LYS A 56 3.54 -9.77 -3.53
N ASP A 57 4.32 -9.30 -2.57
CA ASP A 57 5.44 -8.38 -2.83
C ASP A 57 6.41 -8.90 -3.90
N ARG A 58 6.67 -10.22 -3.95
CA ARG A 58 7.52 -10.86 -4.95
C ARG A 58 6.99 -10.73 -6.40
N GLU A 59 5.68 -10.60 -6.56
CA GLU A 59 5.01 -10.48 -7.86
C GLU A 59 5.04 -9.03 -8.40
N LEU A 60 5.43 -8.08 -7.55
CA LEU A 60 5.62 -6.68 -7.90
C LEU A 60 7.03 -6.39 -8.44
N ILE A 61 7.97 -7.29 -8.17
CA ILE A 61 9.34 -7.22 -8.66
C ILE A 61 9.35 -7.65 -10.13
N LYS A 62 10.09 -6.93 -10.96
CA LYS A 62 10.24 -7.26 -12.38
C LYS A 62 10.71 -8.70 -12.56
N PHE A 63 10.23 -9.34 -13.64
CA PHE A 63 10.64 -10.70 -13.99
C PHE A 63 12.17 -10.77 -14.12
N GLU A 64 12.78 -11.86 -13.63
CA GLU A 64 14.23 -12.11 -13.53
C GLU A 64 14.97 -11.27 -12.48
N GLU A 65 14.39 -10.21 -11.94
CA GLU A 65 15.00 -9.39 -10.88
C GLU A 65 14.72 -9.96 -9.47
N ASN A 66 15.60 -9.65 -8.52
CA ASN A 66 15.48 -10.11 -7.14
C ASN A 66 14.94 -9.06 -6.17
N GLU A 67 14.97 -7.80 -6.60
CA GLU A 67 14.54 -6.68 -5.78
C GLU A 67 13.99 -5.55 -6.64
N ALA A 68 13.12 -4.73 -6.05
CA ALA A 68 12.60 -3.53 -6.66
C ALA A 68 12.60 -2.38 -5.67
N HIS A 69 12.69 -1.16 -6.19
CA HIS A 69 12.67 0.06 -5.40
C HIS A 69 11.57 0.99 -5.87
N ILE A 70 10.91 1.63 -4.91
CA ILE A 70 9.94 2.70 -5.13
C ILE A 70 10.40 3.87 -4.27
N ARG A 71 10.53 5.05 -4.87
CA ARG A 71 10.77 6.29 -4.17
C ARG A 71 9.69 7.29 -4.51
N ILE A 72 9.14 7.95 -3.49
CA ILE A 72 8.14 8.99 -3.63
C ILE A 72 8.62 10.23 -2.90
N HIS A 73 8.69 11.37 -3.60
CA HIS A 73 8.83 12.66 -2.97
C HIS A 73 7.44 13.29 -2.84
N PHE A 74 7.11 13.75 -1.65
CA PHE A 74 5.82 14.34 -1.35
C PHE A 74 5.95 15.51 -0.39
N GLU A 75 5.00 16.44 -0.47
CA GLU A 75 4.87 17.56 0.46
C GLU A 75 3.69 17.32 1.39
N LYS A 76 3.93 17.49 2.69
CA LYS A 76 2.90 17.42 3.73
C LYS A 76 3.03 18.63 4.64
N GLN A 77 1.97 19.43 4.74
CA GLN A 77 1.96 20.65 5.57
C GLN A 77 3.11 21.63 5.24
N GLY A 78 3.46 21.77 3.96
CA GLY A 78 4.54 22.66 3.50
C GLY A 78 5.95 22.11 3.70
N ILE A 79 6.11 20.85 4.17
CA ILE A 79 7.41 20.22 4.38
C ILE A 79 7.58 19.09 3.36
N ASP A 80 8.76 19.06 2.73
CA ASP A 80 9.14 18.01 1.79
C ASP A 80 9.60 16.76 2.52
N HIS A 81 9.09 15.62 2.07
CA HIS A 81 9.41 14.30 2.59
C HIS A 81 9.78 13.34 1.46
N GLN A 82 10.56 12.33 1.79
CA GLN A 82 10.91 11.23 0.90
C GLN A 82 10.50 9.91 1.53
N LEU A 83 9.74 9.09 0.78
CA LEU A 83 9.48 7.71 1.12
C LEU A 83 10.29 6.81 0.20
N ASP A 84 11.03 5.87 0.80
CA ASP A 84 11.73 4.80 0.09
C ASP A 84 11.11 3.46 0.49
N MET A 85 10.74 2.64 -0.50
CA MET A 85 10.30 1.27 -0.29
C MET A 85 11.17 0.32 -1.09
N HIS A 86 11.67 -0.71 -0.42
CA HIS A 86 12.53 -1.73 -1.00
C HIS A 86 11.85 -3.09 -0.90
N LEU A 87 11.53 -3.68 -2.02
CA LEU A 87 10.93 -5.01 -2.15
C LEU A 87 12.03 -6.04 -2.44
N LYS A 88 11.97 -7.20 -1.78
CA LYS A 88 12.87 -8.35 -2.00
C LYS A 88 12.08 -9.63 -2.10
N LYS A 89 12.48 -10.54 -3.02
CA LYS A 89 11.79 -11.82 -3.24
C LYS A 89 11.68 -12.68 -1.98
N ASN A 90 12.74 -12.74 -1.19
CA ASN A 90 12.89 -13.69 -0.08
C ASN A 90 13.01 -13.01 1.29
N LYS A 91 12.71 -11.73 1.41
CA LYS A 91 12.76 -10.97 2.66
C LYS A 91 11.54 -10.08 2.80
N ALA A 92 11.26 -9.67 4.02
CA ALA A 92 10.29 -8.62 4.26
C ALA A 92 10.73 -7.32 3.59
N LYS A 93 9.76 -6.57 3.05
CA LYS A 93 10.03 -5.26 2.46
C LYS A 93 10.56 -4.28 3.51
N GLY A 94 11.50 -3.45 3.12
CA GLY A 94 11.98 -2.30 3.89
C GLY A 94 11.21 -1.04 3.49
N VAL A 95 10.88 -0.20 4.46
CA VAL A 95 10.30 1.12 4.22
C VAL A 95 11.03 2.14 5.09
N ALA A 96 11.32 3.32 4.55
CA ALA A 96 11.86 4.44 5.27
C ALA A 96 11.17 5.73 4.86
N ILE A 97 11.03 6.67 5.79
CA ILE A 97 10.63 8.06 5.51
C ILE A 97 11.78 8.95 5.98
N ASP A 98 12.24 9.84 5.12
CA ASP A 98 13.36 10.74 5.37
C ASP A 98 14.60 9.98 5.86
N LYS A 99 14.86 8.80 5.26
CA LYS A 99 15.94 7.86 5.61
C LYS A 99 15.78 7.20 6.99
N ILE A 100 14.68 7.44 7.71
CA ILE A 100 14.37 6.81 9.00
C ILE A 100 13.57 5.54 8.74
N PRO A 101 14.08 4.35 9.08
CA PRO A 101 13.38 3.09 8.85
C PRO A 101 12.07 3.00 9.63
N ILE A 102 11.00 2.60 8.94
CA ILE A 102 9.70 2.30 9.55
C ILE A 102 9.68 0.83 9.95
N ARG A 103 9.49 0.56 11.24
CA ARG A 103 9.52 -0.80 11.79
C ARG A 103 8.17 -1.51 11.69
N ARG A 104 7.06 -0.79 11.70
CA ARG A 104 5.71 -1.34 11.68
C ARG A 104 4.93 -0.74 10.51
N SER A 105 4.24 -1.58 9.76
CA SER A 105 3.34 -1.13 8.68
C SER A 105 2.28 -0.13 9.16
N SER A 106 1.87 -0.23 10.44
CA SER A 106 0.95 0.73 11.07
C SER A 106 1.49 2.15 11.14
N ASP A 107 2.83 2.31 11.18
CA ASP A 107 3.45 3.63 11.29
C ASP A 107 3.50 4.34 9.93
N LEU A 108 3.33 3.59 8.84
CA LEU A 108 3.25 4.11 7.47
C LEU A 108 1.84 4.60 7.13
N LEU A 109 0.79 3.90 7.57
CA LEU A 109 -0.59 4.27 7.30
C LEU A 109 -0.88 5.70 7.77
N GLY A 110 -1.48 6.52 6.87
CA GLY A 110 -1.77 7.93 7.13
C GLY A 110 -0.58 8.89 6.94
N GLN A 111 0.61 8.39 6.58
CA GLN A 111 1.71 9.28 6.17
C GLN A 111 1.42 9.88 4.79
N ILE A 112 1.00 9.05 3.86
CA ILE A 112 0.50 9.45 2.55
C ILE A 112 -0.93 8.94 2.45
N PRO A 113 -1.96 9.71 2.87
CA PRO A 113 -3.35 9.30 2.71
C PRO A 113 -3.68 9.24 1.22
N VAL A 114 -4.22 8.09 0.78
CA VAL A 114 -4.54 7.82 -0.62
C VAL A 114 -5.89 7.14 -0.72
N ILE A 115 -6.70 7.59 -1.65
CA ILE A 115 -7.93 6.92 -2.07
C ILE A 115 -7.72 6.46 -3.50
N LEU A 116 -7.85 5.16 -3.72
CA LEU A 116 -7.80 4.56 -5.04
C LEU A 116 -9.22 4.15 -5.44
N PHE A 117 -9.61 4.53 -6.64
CA PHE A 117 -10.82 4.01 -7.27
C PHE A 117 -10.43 3.24 -8.54
N SER A 118 -10.87 2.01 -8.63
CA SER A 118 -10.64 1.13 -9.77
C SER A 118 -11.97 0.45 -10.19
N PRO A 119 -12.10 -0.07 -11.42
CA PRO A 119 -13.28 -0.82 -11.82
C PRO A 119 -13.59 -2.02 -10.92
N GLU A 120 -12.58 -2.60 -10.28
CA GLU A 120 -12.74 -3.69 -9.32
C GLU A 120 -13.48 -3.26 -8.05
N ASP A 121 -13.43 -1.98 -7.67
CA ASP A 121 -14.08 -1.45 -6.47
C ASP A 121 -15.61 -1.41 -6.62
N LEU A 122 -16.13 -1.47 -7.83
CA LEU A 122 -17.56 -1.70 -8.08
C LEU A 122 -18.04 -3.03 -7.48
N LYS A 123 -17.12 -3.97 -7.22
CA LYS A 123 -17.41 -5.20 -6.48
C LYS A 123 -17.84 -4.93 -5.05
N ILE A 124 -17.46 -3.79 -4.43
CA ILE A 124 -17.88 -3.41 -3.07
C ILE A 124 -19.41 -3.43 -2.95
N VAL A 125 -20.13 -3.04 -3.99
CA VAL A 125 -21.59 -3.06 -4.02
C VAL A 125 -22.14 -4.49 -4.09
N LYS A 126 -21.46 -5.39 -4.83
CA LYS A 126 -21.94 -6.76 -5.12
C LYS A 126 -21.29 -7.83 -4.23
N SER A 127 -20.19 -7.51 -3.55
CA SER A 127 -19.41 -8.48 -2.78
C SER A 127 -19.91 -8.63 -1.33
N SER A 128 -19.25 -9.54 -0.62
CA SER A 128 -19.59 -9.89 0.76
C SER A 128 -19.41 -8.70 1.74
N PRO A 129 -20.12 -8.72 2.88
CA PRO A 129 -19.91 -7.72 3.95
C PRO A 129 -18.47 -7.63 4.45
N SER A 130 -17.65 -8.69 4.29
CA SER A 130 -16.24 -8.69 4.68
C SER A 130 -15.40 -7.75 3.82
N GLU A 131 -15.63 -7.69 2.51
CA GLU A 131 -14.92 -6.78 1.62
C GLU A 131 -15.25 -5.33 1.91
N ARG A 132 -16.53 -5.02 2.19
CA ARG A 132 -16.95 -3.68 2.61
C ARG A 132 -16.29 -3.24 3.93
N ARG A 133 -16.25 -4.14 4.93
CA ARG A 133 -15.54 -3.85 6.19
C ARG A 133 -14.06 -3.59 5.96
N LYS A 134 -13.40 -4.45 5.17
CA LYS A 134 -11.98 -4.29 4.84
C LYS A 134 -11.67 -2.97 4.16
N PHE A 135 -12.52 -2.52 3.23
CA PHE A 135 -12.40 -1.21 2.62
C PHE A 135 -12.48 -0.10 3.67
N LEU A 136 -13.55 -0.09 4.49
CA LEU A 136 -13.72 0.90 5.56
C LEU A 136 -12.56 0.86 6.57
N ASP A 137 -12.10 -0.32 6.96
CA ASP A 137 -10.98 -0.50 7.88
C ASP A 137 -9.68 0.15 7.33
N ILE A 138 -9.43 0.03 6.02
CA ILE A 138 -8.26 0.66 5.38
C ILE A 138 -8.41 2.18 5.38
N GLU A 139 -9.56 2.71 4.95
CA GLU A 139 -9.78 4.15 4.87
C GLU A 139 -9.74 4.81 6.26
N LEU A 140 -10.47 4.27 7.23
CA LEU A 140 -10.47 4.77 8.60
C LEU A 140 -9.09 4.68 9.26
N SER A 141 -8.33 3.62 8.97
CA SER A 141 -6.96 3.48 9.50
C SER A 141 -5.98 4.51 8.94
N GLN A 142 -6.22 5.04 7.75
CA GLN A 142 -5.42 6.15 7.19
C GLN A 142 -5.76 7.49 7.85
N MET A 143 -7.02 7.67 8.26
CA MET A 143 -7.52 8.92 8.83
C MET A 143 -7.23 9.03 10.33
N GLU A 144 -7.35 7.91 11.07
CA GLU A 144 -7.33 7.93 12.53
C GLU A 144 -6.41 6.82 13.10
N ARG A 145 -5.30 7.24 13.71
CA ARG A 145 -4.33 6.31 14.32
C ARG A 145 -4.93 5.48 15.46
N LEU A 146 -5.84 6.06 16.23
CA LEU A 146 -6.50 5.36 17.33
C LEU A 146 -7.37 4.21 16.80
N TYR A 147 -8.07 4.45 15.67
CA TYR A 147 -8.85 3.40 15.01
C TYR A 147 -7.96 2.21 14.62
N LEU A 148 -6.84 2.46 13.96
CA LEU A 148 -5.89 1.41 13.57
C LEU A 148 -5.36 0.61 14.77
N TYR A 149 -5.03 1.28 15.86
CA TYR A 149 -4.60 0.64 17.11
C TYR A 149 -5.70 -0.26 17.70
N GLN A 150 -6.92 0.23 17.79
CA GLN A 150 -8.08 -0.50 18.28
C GLN A 150 -8.40 -1.71 17.40
N LEU A 151 -8.42 -1.53 16.08
CA LEU A 151 -8.65 -2.60 15.11
C LEU A 151 -7.59 -3.71 15.22
N THR A 152 -6.33 -3.33 15.38
CA THR A 152 -5.23 -4.29 15.57
C THR A 152 -5.41 -5.12 16.85
N ASN A 153 -5.76 -4.48 17.97
CA ASN A 153 -6.01 -5.15 19.24
C ASN A 153 -7.25 -6.06 19.16
N TYR A 154 -8.32 -5.58 18.57
CA TYR A 154 -9.54 -6.36 18.35
C TYR A 154 -9.24 -7.64 17.56
N ASN A 155 -8.53 -7.54 16.45
CA ASN A 155 -8.18 -8.70 15.63
C ASN A 155 -7.30 -9.70 16.39
N LYS A 156 -6.34 -9.22 17.19
CA LYS A 156 -5.50 -10.07 18.04
C LYS A 156 -6.34 -10.87 19.05
N ILE A 157 -7.24 -10.19 19.75
CA ILE A 157 -8.14 -10.82 20.76
C ILE A 157 -9.08 -11.81 20.06
N LEU A 158 -9.61 -11.46 18.90
CA LEU A 158 -10.51 -12.33 18.13
C LEU A 158 -9.82 -13.63 17.72
N ILE A 159 -8.57 -13.57 17.27
CA ILE A 159 -7.76 -14.76 16.93
C ILE A 159 -7.54 -15.62 18.17
N GLN A 160 -7.16 -15.03 19.30
CA GLN A 160 -6.95 -15.75 20.56
C GLN A 160 -8.23 -16.46 21.04
N ARG A 161 -9.36 -15.73 21.05
CA ARG A 161 -10.67 -16.29 21.39
C ARG A 161 -11.03 -17.46 20.47
N ASN A 162 -10.89 -17.30 19.17
CA ASN A 162 -11.26 -18.35 18.22
C ASN A 162 -10.37 -19.60 18.36
N ASN A 163 -9.10 -19.44 18.69
CA ASN A 163 -8.20 -20.56 18.96
C ASN A 163 -8.61 -21.31 20.24
N LEU A 164 -8.95 -20.60 21.33
CA LEU A 164 -9.46 -21.21 22.55
C LEU A 164 -10.76 -21.98 22.32
N LEU A 165 -11.71 -21.41 21.59
CA LEU A 165 -12.98 -22.08 21.26
C LEU A 165 -12.78 -23.36 20.42
N LYS A 166 -11.76 -23.39 19.56
CA LYS A 166 -11.42 -24.64 18.85
C LYS A 166 -10.88 -25.71 19.79
N GLN A 167 -10.04 -25.35 20.75
CA GLN A 167 -9.50 -26.31 21.72
C GLN A 167 -10.59 -26.92 22.62
N ILE A 168 -11.56 -26.14 23.07
CA ILE A 168 -12.70 -26.62 23.90
C ILE A 168 -13.59 -27.61 23.14
N ARG A 169 -13.68 -27.53 21.81
CA ARG A 169 -14.48 -28.46 21.00
C ARG A 169 -13.88 -29.87 20.89
N PHE A 170 -12.62 -30.06 21.27
CA PHE A 170 -11.91 -31.33 21.22
C PHE A 170 -11.71 -31.96 22.61
N GLN A 171 -12.28 -31.38 23.65
CA GLN A 171 -12.48 -31.98 24.99
C GLN A 171 -13.95 -32.43 25.15
#